data_9aed8eb5bcc37699bee9f88bae9e80be
#
_entry.id   9aed8eb5bcc37699bee9f88bae9e80be
#
_cell.length_a   1.000
_cell.length_b   1.000
_cell.length_c   1.000
_cell.angle_alpha   90.00
_cell.angle_beta   90.00
_cell.angle_gamma   90.00
#
_symmetry.space_group_name_H-M   'P 1'
#
loop_
_entity.id
_entity.type
_entity.pdbx_description
1 polymer ?
#
loop_
_entity_poly.entity_id
_entity_poly.type
_entity_poly.pdbx_seq_one_letter_code
_entity_poly.pdbx_strand_id
1 'polypeptide(L)'
;MLPELTPEDLHARLQRGDALQLIDVREPEEYAYCRIEGSQLIPLGDVSSHVEELATDRPVVLICHHGVRSAQALAYLQHRHGLTNLLNLRGGIHAWSVRVDPAVAVY
;
A
#
# COMPACT_ATOMS: atom_id res chain seq x y z
N MET A 1 -16.08 -2.85 -7.18
CA MET A 1 -14.83 -3.50 -7.59
C MET A 1 -13.65 -2.86 -6.88
N LEU A 2 -12.69 -3.64 -6.43
CA LEU A 2 -11.51 -3.16 -5.72
C LEU A 2 -10.46 -2.67 -6.72
N PRO A 3 -10.12 -1.37 -6.73
CA PRO A 3 -9.00 -0.89 -7.57
C PRO A 3 -7.69 -1.46 -7.04
N GLU A 4 -6.92 -2.10 -7.90
CA GLU A 4 -5.66 -2.71 -7.47
C GLU A 4 -4.65 -2.73 -8.61
N LEU A 5 -3.38 -2.95 -8.23
CA LEU A 5 -2.30 -3.18 -9.19
C LEU A 5 -1.50 -4.39 -8.72
N THR A 6 -0.82 -5.02 -9.68
CA THR A 6 0.05 -6.17 -9.38
C THR A 6 1.40 -5.66 -8.87
N PRO A 7 2.18 -6.53 -8.19
CA PRO A 7 3.56 -6.17 -7.82
C PRO A 7 4.39 -5.76 -9.04
N GLU A 8 4.21 -6.43 -10.16
CA GLU A 8 4.96 -6.10 -11.39
C GLU A 8 4.59 -4.72 -11.92
N ASP A 9 3.31 -4.34 -11.86
CA ASP A 9 2.86 -3.01 -12.26
C ASP A 9 3.44 -1.94 -11.36
N LEU A 10 3.44 -2.18 -10.05
CA LEU A 10 4.03 -1.25 -9.11
C LEU A 10 5.52 -1.08 -9.39
N HIS A 11 6.23 -2.20 -9.59
CA HIS A 11 7.65 -2.16 -9.89
C HIS A 11 7.93 -1.33 -11.15
N ALA A 12 7.16 -1.54 -12.21
CA ALA A 12 7.32 -0.80 -13.46
C ALA A 12 7.12 0.71 -13.25
N ARG A 13 6.10 1.09 -12.48
CA ARG A 13 5.83 2.51 -12.18
C ARG A 13 6.96 3.14 -11.39
N LEU A 14 7.48 2.43 -10.39
CA LEU A 14 8.60 2.92 -9.58
C LEU A 14 9.87 3.06 -10.43
N GLN A 15 10.12 2.12 -11.34
CA GLN A 15 11.28 2.19 -12.23
C GLN A 15 11.21 3.38 -13.19
N ARG A 16 10.00 3.75 -13.62
CA ARG A 16 9.81 4.93 -14.48
C ARG A 16 9.92 6.25 -13.72
N GLY A 17 9.94 6.20 -12.38
CA GLY A 17 9.93 7.40 -11.57
C GLY A 17 8.57 8.06 -11.44
N ASP A 18 7.49 7.30 -11.65
CA ASP A 18 6.12 7.83 -11.48
C ASP A 18 5.91 8.35 -10.07
N ALA A 19 5.18 9.44 -9.93
CA ALA A 19 4.85 10.00 -8.63
C ALA A 19 3.74 9.17 -7.99
N LEU A 20 4.08 8.43 -6.93
CA LEU A 20 3.16 7.59 -6.17
C LEU A 20 3.38 7.82 -4.69
N GLN A 21 2.32 7.62 -3.90
CA GLN A 21 2.46 7.54 -2.46
C GLN A 21 2.23 6.09 -2.04
N LEU A 22 3.17 5.52 -1.28
CA LEU A 22 3.06 4.15 -0.78
C LEU A 22 2.72 4.20 0.70
N ILE A 23 1.58 3.65 1.08
CA ILE A 23 1.10 3.64 2.46
C ILE A 23 0.98 2.20 2.93
N ASP A 24 1.76 1.86 3.97
CA ASP A 24 1.75 0.53 4.58
C ASP A 24 0.84 0.57 5.79
N VAL A 25 -0.20 -0.28 5.79
CA VAL A 25 -1.19 -0.29 6.87
C VAL A 25 -1.00 -1.45 7.84
N ARG A 26 0.17 -2.09 7.81
CA ARG A 26 0.51 -3.16 8.74
C ARG A 26 0.84 -2.61 10.11
N GLU A 27 1.15 -3.51 11.05
CA GLU A 27 1.56 -3.11 12.38
C GLU A 27 3.02 -2.66 12.40
N PRO A 28 3.43 -1.84 13.39
CA PRO A 28 4.82 -1.35 13.45
C PRO A 28 5.86 -2.45 13.47
N GLU A 29 5.59 -3.58 14.13
CA GLU A 29 6.53 -4.69 14.19
C GLU A 29 6.78 -5.31 12.82
N GLU A 30 5.72 -5.42 12.02
CA GLU A 30 5.82 -5.93 10.65
C GLU A 30 6.66 -4.99 9.79
N TYR A 31 6.39 -3.69 9.91
CA TYR A 31 7.09 -2.66 9.15
C TYR A 31 8.58 -2.60 9.51
N ALA A 32 8.88 -2.78 10.78
CA ALA A 32 10.27 -2.82 11.25
C ALA A 32 11.00 -4.05 10.71
N TYR A 33 10.28 -5.16 10.56
CA TYR A 33 10.87 -6.41 10.08
C TYR A 33 11.22 -6.36 8.59
N CYS A 34 10.29 -5.89 7.77
CA CYS A 34 10.51 -5.72 6.34
C CYS A 34 9.52 -4.68 5.78
N ARG A 35 9.90 -4.00 4.70
CA ARG A 35 9.05 -2.98 4.08
C ARG A 35 9.50 -2.72 2.65
N ILE A 36 8.61 -2.10 1.89
CA ILE A 36 8.97 -1.57 0.57
C ILE A 36 9.58 -0.20 0.81
N GLU A 37 10.77 0.02 0.28
CA GLU A 37 11.47 1.29 0.44
C GLU A 37 10.62 2.44 -0.12
N GLY A 38 10.60 3.55 0.61
CA GLY A 38 9.82 4.72 0.22
C GLY A 38 8.38 4.70 0.74
N SER A 39 7.96 3.62 1.40
CA SER A 39 6.62 3.57 1.99
C SER A 39 6.58 4.31 3.33
N GLN A 40 5.37 4.76 3.68
CA GLN A 40 5.07 5.42 4.95
C GLN A 40 4.14 4.50 5.73
N LEU A 41 4.44 4.29 7.01
CA LEU A 41 3.59 3.46 7.87
C LEU A 41 2.43 4.29 8.43
N ILE A 42 1.21 3.84 8.18
CA ILE A 42 0.01 4.31 8.86
C ILE A 42 -0.79 3.05 9.19
N PRO A 43 -0.64 2.48 10.39
CA PRO A 43 -1.36 1.25 10.74
C PRO A 43 -2.86 1.36 10.50
N LEU A 44 -3.48 0.24 10.13
CA LEU A 44 -4.91 0.22 9.77
C LEU A 44 -5.77 0.94 10.83
N GLY A 45 -5.49 0.70 12.10
CA GLY A 45 -6.25 1.32 13.19
C GLY A 45 -6.11 2.84 13.28
N ASP A 46 -5.08 3.40 12.64
CA ASP A 46 -4.81 4.85 12.68
C ASP A 46 -5.21 5.57 11.40
N VAL A 47 -5.65 4.84 10.37
CA VAL A 47 -5.94 5.45 9.06
C VAL A 47 -6.98 6.55 9.18
N SER A 48 -8.01 6.35 10.01
CA SER A 48 -9.10 7.32 10.15
C SER A 48 -8.65 8.66 10.70
N SER A 49 -7.56 8.70 11.46
CA SER A 49 -7.04 9.94 12.05
C SER A 49 -5.87 10.53 11.25
N HIS A 50 -5.49 9.92 10.12
CA HIS A 50 -4.35 10.36 9.30
C HIS A 50 -4.73 10.59 7.83
N VAL A 51 -6.02 10.80 7.55
CA VAL A 51 -6.51 10.93 6.18
C VAL A 51 -5.87 12.11 5.46
N GLU A 52 -5.59 13.20 6.17
CA GLU A 52 -5.00 14.40 5.59
C GLU A 52 -3.55 14.18 5.11
N GLU A 53 -2.91 13.10 5.52
CA GLU A 53 -1.57 12.76 5.05
C GLU A 53 -1.58 12.06 3.69
N LEU A 54 -2.75 11.64 3.23
CA LEU A 54 -2.88 10.93 1.96
C LEU A 54 -2.92 11.92 0.80
N ALA A 55 -2.15 11.63 -0.24
CA ALA A 55 -2.15 12.44 -1.45
C ALA A 55 -3.52 12.42 -2.12
N THR A 56 -3.89 13.53 -2.76
CA THR A 56 -5.12 13.64 -3.53
C THR A 56 -4.85 13.90 -5.01
N ASP A 57 -3.61 14.16 -5.36
CA ASP A 57 -3.20 14.57 -6.72
C ASP A 57 -2.41 13.48 -7.46
N ARG A 58 -2.25 12.29 -6.86
CA ARG A 58 -1.51 11.19 -7.45
C ARG A 58 -1.99 9.87 -6.85
N PRO A 59 -1.68 8.73 -7.48
CA PRO A 59 -2.09 7.44 -6.93
C PRO A 59 -1.49 7.16 -5.56
N VAL A 60 -2.31 6.62 -4.66
CA VAL A 60 -1.91 6.15 -3.35
C VAL A 60 -2.05 4.63 -3.34
N VAL A 61 -0.93 3.92 -3.14
CA VAL A 61 -0.90 2.46 -3.10
C VAL A 61 -0.94 2.00 -1.65
N LEU A 62 -1.95 1.22 -1.30
CA LEU A 62 -2.11 0.68 0.05
C LEU A 62 -1.54 -0.72 0.11
N ILE A 63 -0.72 -0.97 1.14
CA ILE A 63 0.08 -2.19 1.27
C ILE A 63 -0.19 -2.84 2.62
N CYS A 64 -0.42 -4.16 2.62
CA CYS A 64 -0.39 -4.94 3.86
C CYS A 64 0.32 -6.27 3.58
N HIS A 65 0.15 -7.27 4.46
CA HIS A 65 0.87 -8.54 4.29
C HIS A 65 0.42 -9.28 3.03
N HIS A 66 -0.89 -9.54 2.89
CA HIS A 66 -1.46 -10.29 1.77
C HIS A 66 -2.53 -9.54 0.97
N GLY A 67 -2.82 -8.30 1.31
CA GLY A 67 -3.80 -7.49 0.58
C GLY A 67 -5.16 -7.36 1.23
N VAL A 68 -5.40 -7.99 2.39
CA VAL A 68 -6.72 -7.96 3.06
C VAL A 68 -6.94 -6.69 3.87
N ARG A 69 -6.01 -6.36 4.76
CA ARG A 69 -6.11 -5.14 5.59
C ARG A 69 -6.09 -3.88 4.73
N SER A 70 -5.27 -3.88 3.69
CA SER A 70 -5.20 -2.75 2.76
C SER A 70 -6.49 -2.60 1.95
N ALA A 71 -7.14 -3.71 1.58
CA ALA A 71 -8.46 -3.66 0.94
C ALA A 71 -9.51 -3.06 1.88
N GLN A 72 -9.46 -3.38 3.18
CA GLN A 72 -10.35 -2.79 4.18
C GLN A 72 -10.13 -1.28 4.30
N ALA A 73 -8.86 -0.86 4.35
CA ALA A 73 -8.53 0.55 4.40
C ALA A 73 -9.04 1.29 3.17
N LEU A 74 -8.86 0.69 1.98
CA LEU A 74 -9.30 1.27 0.72
C LEU A 74 -10.82 1.48 0.72
N ALA A 75 -11.57 0.45 1.11
CA ALA A 75 -13.03 0.54 1.16
C ALA A 75 -13.50 1.64 2.12
N TYR A 76 -12.87 1.73 3.29
CA TYR A 76 -13.18 2.78 4.27
C TYR A 76 -12.94 4.16 3.68
N LEU A 77 -11.78 4.37 3.07
CA LEU A 77 -11.41 5.68 2.52
C LEU A 77 -12.30 6.07 1.34
N GLN A 78 -12.69 5.11 0.50
CA GLN A 78 -13.63 5.39 -0.60
C GLN A 78 -14.99 5.80 -0.07
N HIS A 79 -15.53 5.04 0.88
CA HIS A 79 -16.91 5.24 1.35
C HIS A 79 -17.05 6.43 2.28
N ARG A 80 -16.08 6.62 3.17
CA ARG A 80 -16.19 7.65 4.22
C ARG A 80 -15.56 8.98 3.80
N HIS A 81 -14.59 8.97 2.90
CA HIS A 81 -13.85 10.17 2.52
C HIS A 81 -13.88 10.46 1.02
N GLY A 82 -14.51 9.60 0.23
CA GLY A 82 -14.70 9.83 -1.20
C GLY A 82 -13.42 9.85 -2.01
N LEU A 83 -12.34 9.22 -1.52
CA LEU A 83 -11.08 9.20 -2.25
C LEU A 83 -11.18 8.26 -3.45
N THR A 84 -10.70 8.73 -4.60
CA THR A 84 -10.80 8.00 -5.86
C THR A 84 -9.45 7.61 -6.47
N ASN A 85 -8.37 7.93 -5.77
CA ASN A 85 -7.00 7.74 -6.27
C ASN A 85 -6.26 6.59 -5.55
N LEU A 86 -7.01 5.65 -4.98
CA LEU A 86 -6.45 4.57 -4.17
C LEU A 86 -6.30 3.29 -4.99
N LEU A 87 -5.21 2.56 -4.76
CA LEU A 87 -4.95 1.27 -5.36
C LEU A 87 -4.50 0.30 -4.26
N ASN A 88 -5.02 -0.93 -4.29
CA ASN A 88 -4.56 -1.97 -3.38
C ASN A 88 -3.45 -2.78 -4.05
N LEU A 89 -2.33 -2.99 -3.36
CA LEU A 89 -1.28 -3.87 -3.89
C LEU A 89 -1.75 -5.32 -3.77
N ARG A 90 -2.02 -5.93 -4.92
CA ARG A 90 -2.55 -7.31 -4.98
C ARG A 90 -1.53 -8.27 -4.36
N GLY A 91 -2.01 -9.07 -3.40
CA GLY A 91 -1.16 -10.03 -2.72
C GLY A 91 -0.22 -9.43 -1.68
N GLY A 92 -0.22 -8.12 -1.52
CA GLY A 92 0.52 -7.41 -0.49
C GLY A 92 2.03 -7.52 -0.62
N ILE A 93 2.73 -7.23 0.49
CA ILE A 93 4.19 -7.29 0.51
C ILE A 93 4.71 -8.71 0.31
N HIS A 94 3.91 -9.73 0.65
CA HIS A 94 4.28 -11.11 0.39
C HIS A 94 4.49 -11.35 -1.11
N ALA A 95 3.50 -10.96 -1.92
CA ALA A 95 3.60 -11.10 -3.37
C ALA A 95 4.74 -10.25 -3.94
N TRP A 96 4.93 -9.04 -3.41
CA TRP A 96 6.04 -8.17 -3.80
C TRP A 96 7.38 -8.88 -3.58
N SER A 97 7.56 -9.48 -2.39
CA SER A 97 8.78 -10.18 -2.02
C SER A 97 9.06 -11.37 -2.95
N VAL A 98 8.02 -12.18 -3.19
CA VAL A 98 8.16 -13.41 -3.98
C VAL A 98 8.34 -13.12 -5.48
N ARG A 99 7.66 -12.11 -6.00
CA ARG A 99 7.56 -11.89 -7.44
C ARG A 99 8.48 -10.80 -7.97
N VAL A 100 8.88 -9.85 -7.13
CA VAL A 100 9.64 -8.67 -7.57
C VAL A 100 10.96 -8.53 -6.83
N ASP A 101 10.93 -8.48 -5.50
CA ASP A 101 12.11 -8.12 -4.71
C ASP A 101 12.40 -9.14 -3.63
N PRO A 102 13.25 -10.14 -3.94
CA PRO A 102 13.58 -11.18 -2.96
C PRO A 102 14.41 -10.68 -1.77
N ALA A 103 14.92 -9.45 -1.83
CA ALA A 103 15.61 -8.84 -0.69
C ALA A 103 14.65 -8.47 0.43
N VAL A 104 13.35 -8.31 0.12
CA VAL A 104 12.33 -8.09 1.15
C VAL A 104 11.98 -9.45 1.77
N ALA A 105 12.12 -9.54 3.09
CA ALA A 105 11.92 -10.81 3.79
C ALA A 105 10.46 -11.29 3.69
N VAL A 106 10.29 -12.60 3.58
CA VAL A 106 8.98 -13.26 3.62
C VAL A 106 8.68 -13.67 5.07
N TYR A 107 7.41 -13.50 5.47
CA TYR A 107 7.03 -13.91 6.83
C TYR A 107 5.60 -14.44 6.88
#